data_dc5b1ff2220c0a9ff642adc25f5f29b7
#
_entry.id   dc5b1ff2220c0a9ff642adc25f5f29b7
#
_cell.length_a   1.000
_cell.length_b   1.000
_cell.length_c   1.000
_cell.angle_alpha   90.00
_cell.angle_beta   90.00
_cell.angle_gamma   90.00
#
_symmetry.space_group_name_H-M   'P 1'
#
loop_
_entity.id
_entity.type
_entity.pdbx_description
1 polymer ?
#
loop_
_entity_poly.entity_id
_entity_poly.type
_entity_poly.pdbx_seq_one_letter_code
_entity_poly.pdbx_strand_id
1 'polypeptide(L)'
;MTRPVLAALVLQLALAFPALSGAIAYRLDPEASTVTFETDFGPDLITGSIPLTAADLRLDFENAANCTVAVALDVTGASASFPFAAQALKGPKVLDAEAHPQMTFQSTSVTGEGTLAEITGNLTIRGVTRPVSLLAEVFRPQGSAESDRSRLTVRLSGRVNRSDFGATGWSDMVGDEVRIVITARIGVQE
;
A
#
# COMPACT_ATOMS: atom_id res chain seq x y z
N MET A 1 26.63 -41.02 -64.68
CA MET A 1 25.92 -41.39 -63.42
C MET A 1 26.18 -40.33 -62.39
N THR A 2 25.30 -39.33 -62.28
CA THR A 2 25.44 -38.21 -61.37
C THR A 2 24.30 -38.32 -60.27
N ARG A 3 24.74 -38.51 -59.02
CA ARG A 3 23.81 -38.54 -57.86
C ARG A 3 23.59 -37.14 -57.36
N PRO A 4 22.36 -36.68 -57.13
CA PRO A 4 22.11 -35.42 -56.42
C PRO A 4 22.16 -35.62 -54.92
N VAL A 5 22.96 -34.76 -54.24
CA VAL A 5 23.03 -34.65 -52.79
C VAL A 5 21.87 -33.77 -52.34
N LEU A 6 20.89 -34.36 -51.64
CA LEU A 6 19.80 -33.63 -51.00
C LEU A 6 20.35 -32.99 -49.70
N ALA A 7 20.49 -31.67 -49.67
CA ALA A 7 20.79 -30.93 -48.46
C ALA A 7 19.48 -30.73 -47.66
N ALA A 8 19.35 -31.42 -46.53
CA ALA A 8 18.23 -31.21 -45.61
C ALA A 8 18.49 -29.97 -44.75
N LEU A 9 17.73 -28.90 -45.02
CA LEU A 9 17.74 -27.68 -44.21
C LEU A 9 16.91 -27.94 -42.96
N VAL A 10 17.55 -28.17 -41.83
CA VAL A 10 16.88 -28.25 -40.51
C VAL A 10 16.59 -26.86 -40.02
N LEU A 11 15.33 -26.42 -40.17
CA LEU A 11 14.83 -25.19 -39.62
C LEU A 11 14.61 -25.37 -38.10
N GLN A 12 15.56 -24.89 -37.28
CA GLN A 12 15.40 -24.82 -35.83
C GLN A 12 14.39 -23.72 -35.47
N LEU A 13 13.16 -24.12 -35.15
CA LEU A 13 12.14 -23.23 -34.58
C LEU A 13 12.51 -22.98 -33.11
N ALA A 14 13.13 -21.84 -32.82
CA ALA A 14 13.35 -21.38 -31.45
C ALA A 14 12.01 -21.06 -30.81
N LEU A 15 11.51 -21.95 -29.95
CA LEU A 15 10.40 -21.71 -29.07
C LEU A 15 10.85 -20.66 -28.02
N ALA A 16 10.56 -19.41 -28.29
CA ALA A 16 10.64 -18.36 -27.26
C ALA A 16 9.54 -18.63 -26.22
N PHE A 17 9.91 -19.22 -25.09
CA PHE A 17 9.03 -19.25 -23.92
C PHE A 17 8.90 -17.81 -23.43
N PRO A 18 7.67 -17.27 -23.32
CA PRO A 18 7.50 -16.01 -22.62
C PRO A 18 8.02 -16.23 -21.19
N ALA A 19 8.97 -15.42 -20.76
CA ALA A 19 9.33 -15.34 -19.37
C ALA A 19 8.04 -14.87 -18.64
N LEU A 20 7.44 -15.74 -17.85
CA LEU A 20 6.39 -15.39 -16.92
C LEU A 20 7.06 -14.53 -15.83
N SER A 21 7.21 -13.22 -16.11
CA SER A 21 7.44 -12.23 -15.07
C SER A 21 6.12 -12.15 -14.31
N GLY A 22 6.05 -12.90 -13.23
CA GLY A 22 4.87 -12.91 -12.35
C GLY A 22 5.07 -11.94 -11.19
N ALA A 23 3.97 -11.51 -10.59
CA ALA A 23 4.02 -10.69 -9.39
C ALA A 23 4.82 -11.40 -8.28
N ILE A 24 5.80 -10.70 -7.71
CA ILE A 24 6.67 -11.18 -6.64
C ILE A 24 5.97 -10.90 -5.30
N ALA A 25 5.95 -11.91 -4.42
CA ALA A 25 5.45 -11.73 -3.06
C ALA A 25 6.49 -11.01 -2.19
N TYR A 26 6.04 -10.02 -1.43
CA TYR A 26 6.85 -9.25 -0.50
C TYR A 26 6.34 -9.41 0.92
N ARG A 27 7.27 -9.48 1.86
CA ARG A 27 7.00 -9.40 3.29
C ARG A 27 7.20 -7.96 3.76
N LEU A 28 6.25 -7.44 4.50
CA LEU A 28 6.37 -6.17 5.21
C LEU A 28 7.26 -6.36 6.46
N ASP A 29 8.13 -5.38 6.73
CA ASP A 29 8.80 -5.22 8.01
C ASP A 29 7.96 -4.25 8.87
N PRO A 30 7.17 -4.74 9.83
CA PRO A 30 6.26 -3.90 10.60
C PRO A 30 6.98 -2.95 11.56
N GLU A 31 8.17 -3.32 12.07
CA GLU A 31 8.94 -2.48 12.99
C GLU A 31 9.60 -1.29 12.28
N ALA A 32 9.94 -1.46 11.00
CA ALA A 32 10.54 -0.43 10.17
C ALA A 32 9.52 0.31 9.28
N SER A 33 8.22 -0.02 9.40
CA SER A 33 7.13 0.58 8.63
C SER A 33 6.25 1.45 9.52
N THR A 34 5.71 2.53 8.95
CA THR A 34 4.85 3.46 9.69
C THR A 34 3.64 3.84 8.86
N VAL A 35 2.49 3.93 9.51
CA VAL A 35 1.28 4.59 8.98
C VAL A 35 1.00 5.78 9.88
N THR A 36 1.14 6.97 9.33
CA THR A 36 0.89 8.24 10.02
C THR A 36 -0.25 8.98 9.38
N PHE A 37 -0.95 9.76 10.17
CA PHE A 37 -2.00 10.64 9.70
C PHE A 37 -1.87 12.01 10.34
N GLU A 38 -2.48 13.01 9.69
CA GLU A 38 -2.66 14.34 10.23
C GLU A 38 -4.00 14.92 9.80
N THR A 39 -4.60 15.74 10.67
CA THR A 39 -5.82 16.50 10.41
C THR A 39 -5.75 17.84 11.10
N ASP A 40 -6.48 18.82 10.58
CA ASP A 40 -6.50 20.17 11.13
C ASP A 40 -7.27 20.23 12.47
N PHE A 41 -6.77 21.01 13.41
CA PHE A 41 -7.37 21.25 14.71
C PHE A 41 -7.27 22.75 15.05
N GLY A 42 -8.22 23.54 14.58
CA GLY A 42 -8.12 24.99 14.64
C GLY A 42 -6.87 25.49 13.89
N PRO A 43 -5.97 26.25 14.54
CA PRO A 43 -4.70 26.68 13.96
C PRO A 43 -3.58 25.59 14.01
N ASP A 44 -3.81 24.49 14.73
CA ASP A 44 -2.86 23.43 14.98
C ASP A 44 -3.17 22.17 14.18
N LEU A 45 -2.34 21.12 14.32
CA LEU A 45 -2.53 19.81 13.73
C LEU A 45 -2.63 18.73 14.82
N ILE A 46 -3.57 17.81 14.65
CA ILE A 46 -3.50 16.51 15.29
C ILE A 46 -2.73 15.59 14.36
N THR A 47 -1.63 15.04 14.86
CA THR A 47 -0.88 13.99 14.18
C THR A 47 -0.99 12.70 14.96
N GLY A 48 -0.86 11.56 14.28
CA GLY A 48 -0.89 10.27 14.95
C GLY A 48 -0.39 9.14 14.07
N SER A 49 -0.44 7.93 14.61
CA SER A 49 -0.06 6.71 13.89
C SER A 49 -1.01 5.56 14.24
N ILE A 50 -1.10 4.61 13.31
CA ILE A 50 -1.87 3.38 13.49
C ILE A 50 -0.96 2.21 13.11
N PRO A 51 -0.74 1.23 14.03
CA PRO A 51 0.13 0.10 13.76
C PRO A 51 -0.38 -0.80 12.63
N LEU A 52 0.54 -1.28 11.80
CA LEU A 52 0.30 -2.34 10.82
C LEU A 52 0.33 -3.70 11.49
N THR A 53 -0.65 -4.57 11.21
CA THR A 53 -0.73 -5.93 11.79
C THR A 53 -0.57 -7.02 10.77
N ALA A 54 -0.97 -6.78 9.53
CA ALA A 54 -0.84 -7.74 8.44
C ALA A 54 -0.68 -7.04 7.09
N ALA A 55 0.05 -7.70 6.19
CA ALA A 55 0.16 -7.28 4.79
C ALA A 55 0.31 -8.51 3.88
N ASP A 56 -0.43 -8.52 2.78
CA ASP A 56 -0.23 -9.40 1.61
C ASP A 56 0.08 -8.50 0.42
N LEU A 57 1.32 -8.59 -0.05
CA LEU A 57 1.87 -7.69 -1.05
C LEU A 57 2.42 -8.51 -2.19
N ARG A 58 1.87 -8.33 -3.39
CA ARG A 58 2.38 -8.90 -4.63
C ARG A 58 2.64 -7.76 -5.60
N LEU A 59 3.88 -7.62 -6.03
CA LEU A 59 4.30 -6.52 -6.88
C LEU A 59 4.93 -7.05 -8.17
N ASP A 60 4.48 -6.50 -9.29
CA ASP A 60 5.02 -6.74 -10.62
C ASP A 60 5.49 -5.39 -11.18
N PHE A 61 6.80 -5.23 -11.32
CA PHE A 61 7.43 -4.00 -11.80
C PHE A 61 7.42 -3.85 -13.33
N GLU A 62 7.03 -4.91 -14.04
CA GLU A 62 6.85 -4.90 -15.50
C GLU A 62 5.41 -4.60 -15.90
N ASN A 63 4.44 -4.98 -15.03
CA ASN A 63 3.03 -4.75 -15.26
C ASN A 63 2.29 -4.42 -13.95
N ALA A 64 2.10 -3.14 -13.69
CA ALA A 64 1.44 -2.65 -12.48
C ALA A 64 0.03 -3.25 -12.26
N ALA A 65 -0.67 -3.62 -13.32
CA ALA A 65 -2.01 -4.23 -13.22
C ALA A 65 -2.01 -5.61 -12.53
N ASN A 66 -0.86 -6.28 -12.46
CA ASN A 66 -0.70 -7.56 -11.74
C ASN A 66 -0.41 -7.36 -10.24
N CYS A 67 -0.21 -6.11 -9.79
CA CYS A 67 0.04 -5.82 -8.38
C CYS A 67 -1.23 -6.00 -7.54
N THR A 68 -1.05 -6.56 -6.35
CA THR A 68 -2.11 -6.63 -5.33
C THR A 68 -1.56 -6.20 -3.97
N VAL A 69 -2.34 -5.41 -3.25
CA VAL A 69 -2.00 -4.89 -1.93
C VAL A 69 -3.18 -5.10 -1.00
N ALA A 70 -2.99 -5.87 0.06
CA ALA A 70 -3.96 -5.99 1.14
C ALA A 70 -3.24 -5.75 2.47
N VAL A 71 -3.79 -4.87 3.32
CA VAL A 71 -3.21 -4.54 4.62
C VAL A 71 -4.28 -4.44 5.69
N ALA A 72 -3.89 -4.75 6.93
CA ALA A 72 -4.70 -4.54 8.13
C ALA A 72 -3.91 -3.71 9.15
N LEU A 73 -4.64 -2.83 9.85
CA LEU A 73 -4.11 -1.92 10.86
C LEU A 73 -4.87 -2.14 12.19
N ASP A 74 -4.15 -2.03 13.30
CA ASP A 74 -4.71 -2.11 14.65
C ASP A 74 -5.17 -0.75 15.15
N VAL A 75 -6.49 -0.54 15.17
CA VAL A 75 -7.11 0.69 15.69
C VAL A 75 -6.91 0.83 17.20
N THR A 76 -6.79 -0.28 17.93
CA THR A 76 -6.62 -0.26 19.39
C THR A 76 -5.26 0.28 19.79
N GLY A 77 -4.24 0.06 18.95
CA GLY A 77 -2.89 0.58 19.06
C GLY A 77 -2.70 2.00 18.52
N ALA A 78 -3.76 2.63 18.00
CA ALA A 78 -3.67 3.98 17.44
C ALA A 78 -3.20 5.01 18.49
N SER A 79 -2.33 5.92 18.07
CA SER A 79 -1.79 7.01 18.87
C SER A 79 -2.07 8.37 18.25
N ALA A 80 -2.01 9.43 19.05
CA ALA A 80 -2.13 10.80 18.58
C ALA A 80 -1.20 11.72 19.38
N SER A 81 -0.97 12.95 18.87
CA SER A 81 0.02 13.92 19.36
C SER A 81 -0.17 14.34 20.83
N PHE A 82 -1.38 14.17 21.38
CA PHE A 82 -1.63 14.40 22.81
C PHE A 82 -2.62 13.37 23.37
N PRO A 83 -2.56 13.08 24.70
CA PRO A 83 -3.31 11.98 25.33
C PRO A 83 -4.81 12.01 25.11
N PHE A 84 -5.44 13.19 25.19
CA PHE A 84 -6.88 13.32 24.95
C PHE A 84 -7.26 13.01 23.50
N ALA A 85 -6.43 13.43 22.53
CA ALA A 85 -6.66 13.10 21.12
C ALA A 85 -6.57 11.61 20.87
N ALA A 86 -5.61 10.90 21.50
CA ALA A 86 -5.49 9.44 21.38
C ALA A 86 -6.73 8.72 21.96
N GLN A 87 -7.27 9.17 23.09
CA GLN A 87 -8.49 8.61 23.65
C GLN A 87 -9.70 8.90 22.78
N ALA A 88 -9.86 10.16 22.33
CA ALA A 88 -10.93 10.59 21.47
C ALA A 88 -10.93 9.83 20.13
N LEU A 89 -9.74 9.65 19.53
CA LEU A 89 -9.53 8.92 18.29
C LEU A 89 -10.09 7.49 18.37
N LYS A 90 -9.82 6.78 19.45
CA LYS A 90 -10.28 5.40 19.66
C LYS A 90 -11.74 5.30 20.10
N GLY A 91 -12.35 6.40 20.48
CA GLY A 91 -13.72 6.45 20.99
C GLY A 91 -14.80 6.26 19.92
N PRO A 92 -16.07 6.05 20.38
CA PRO A 92 -17.19 5.70 19.50
C PRO A 92 -17.60 6.80 18.51
N LYS A 93 -17.18 8.05 18.73
CA LYS A 93 -17.45 9.18 17.83
C LYS A 93 -16.43 9.32 16.68
N VAL A 94 -15.30 8.60 16.74
CA VAL A 94 -14.23 8.65 15.73
C VAL A 94 -13.98 7.25 15.16
N LEU A 95 -13.10 6.44 15.71
CA LEU A 95 -12.76 5.14 15.14
C LEU A 95 -13.54 3.96 15.74
N ASP A 96 -14.11 4.15 16.94
CA ASP A 96 -14.86 3.11 17.66
C ASP A 96 -14.10 1.80 17.78
N ALA A 97 -12.88 1.89 18.34
CA ALA A 97 -11.91 0.80 18.39
C ALA A 97 -12.44 -0.46 19.14
N GLU A 98 -13.39 -0.30 20.04
CA GLU A 98 -14.01 -1.41 20.77
C GLU A 98 -14.88 -2.27 19.82
N ALA A 99 -15.70 -1.64 18.99
CA ALA A 99 -16.56 -2.32 18.02
C ALA A 99 -15.80 -2.66 16.72
N HIS A 100 -14.81 -1.86 16.36
CA HIS A 100 -14.05 -1.94 15.11
C HIS A 100 -12.53 -1.90 15.35
N PRO A 101 -11.94 -2.97 15.91
CA PRO A 101 -10.53 -2.99 16.31
C PRO A 101 -9.56 -2.93 15.13
N GLN A 102 -10.03 -3.13 13.90
CA GLN A 102 -9.20 -3.15 12.70
C GLN A 102 -9.71 -2.19 11.63
N MET A 103 -8.76 -1.60 10.90
CA MET A 103 -8.98 -1.03 9.58
C MET A 103 -8.36 -1.95 8.54
N THR A 104 -8.94 -2.00 7.34
CA THR A 104 -8.39 -2.79 6.24
C THR A 104 -8.39 -1.98 4.95
N PHE A 105 -7.36 -2.21 4.14
CA PHE A 105 -7.30 -1.72 2.76
C PHE A 105 -7.03 -2.88 1.82
N GLN A 106 -7.74 -2.92 0.70
CA GLN A 106 -7.51 -3.88 -0.37
C GLN A 106 -7.52 -3.17 -1.72
N SER A 107 -6.43 -3.28 -2.46
CA SER A 107 -6.35 -2.69 -3.80
C SER A 107 -7.36 -3.32 -4.76
N THR A 108 -7.93 -2.49 -5.62
CA THR A 108 -8.79 -2.89 -6.75
C THR A 108 -8.10 -2.67 -8.09
N SER A 109 -7.17 -1.72 -8.13
CA SER A 109 -6.31 -1.49 -9.29
C SER A 109 -5.01 -0.83 -8.88
N VAL A 110 -3.96 -1.10 -9.63
CA VAL A 110 -2.68 -0.41 -9.55
C VAL A 110 -2.29 0.02 -10.95
N THR A 111 -1.96 1.29 -11.11
CA THR A 111 -1.48 1.87 -12.37
C THR A 111 -0.22 2.66 -12.11
N GLY A 112 0.70 2.70 -13.06
CA GLY A 112 1.93 3.48 -12.89
C GLY A 112 3.05 3.01 -13.80
N GLU A 113 4.17 3.73 -13.75
CA GLU A 113 5.39 3.44 -14.49
C GLU A 113 6.62 3.73 -13.64
N GLY A 114 7.63 2.89 -13.78
CA GLY A 114 8.92 3.05 -13.10
C GLY A 114 8.80 2.95 -11.58
N THR A 115 9.04 4.06 -10.88
CA THR A 115 8.99 4.12 -9.41
C THR A 115 7.72 4.75 -8.86
N LEU A 116 6.83 5.24 -9.73
CA LEU A 116 5.59 5.92 -9.36
C LEU A 116 4.38 5.06 -9.71
N ALA A 117 3.44 4.95 -8.78
CA ALA A 117 2.18 4.26 -9.00
C ALA A 117 1.02 4.96 -8.28
N GLU A 118 -0.17 4.80 -8.82
CA GLU A 118 -1.43 5.07 -8.15
C GLU A 118 -2.10 3.74 -7.78
N ILE A 119 -2.44 3.59 -6.50
CA ILE A 119 -3.11 2.42 -5.97
C ILE A 119 -4.52 2.81 -5.57
N THR A 120 -5.51 2.38 -6.33
CA THR A 120 -6.92 2.52 -5.95
C THR A 120 -7.37 1.26 -5.22
N GLY A 121 -8.15 1.42 -4.16
CA GLY A 121 -8.61 0.30 -3.37
C GLY A 121 -9.77 0.66 -2.45
N ASN A 122 -10.29 -0.36 -1.79
CA ASN A 122 -11.34 -0.26 -0.80
C ASN A 122 -10.73 -0.13 0.60
N LEU A 123 -10.95 1.02 1.23
CA LEU A 123 -10.59 1.27 2.62
C LEU A 123 -11.82 1.06 3.51
N THR A 124 -11.69 0.23 4.55
CA THR A 124 -12.74 0.00 5.53
C THR A 124 -12.33 0.58 6.88
N ILE A 125 -13.10 1.52 7.37
CA ILE A 125 -12.97 2.16 8.69
C ILE A 125 -14.32 2.07 9.38
N ARG A 126 -14.38 1.69 10.65
CA ARG A 126 -15.63 1.56 11.42
C ARG A 126 -16.71 0.70 10.72
N GLY A 127 -16.31 -0.33 9.98
CA GLY A 127 -17.24 -1.15 9.19
C GLY A 127 -17.78 -0.46 7.93
N VAL A 128 -17.41 0.79 7.65
CA VAL A 128 -17.80 1.50 6.43
C VAL A 128 -16.68 1.39 5.41
N THR A 129 -17.00 0.93 4.20
CA THR A 129 -16.04 0.77 3.10
C THR A 129 -16.23 1.88 2.06
N ARG A 130 -15.12 2.52 1.66
CA ARG A 130 -15.08 3.54 0.62
C ARG A 130 -13.90 3.32 -0.32
N PRO A 131 -14.03 3.64 -1.61
CA PRO A 131 -12.90 3.66 -2.51
C PRO A 131 -11.98 4.83 -2.15
N VAL A 132 -10.66 4.58 -2.17
CA VAL A 132 -9.62 5.59 -1.96
C VAL A 132 -8.49 5.35 -2.94
N SER A 133 -7.77 6.44 -3.30
CA SER A 133 -6.54 6.37 -4.11
C SER A 133 -5.36 6.82 -3.26
N LEU A 134 -4.25 6.10 -3.39
CA LEU A 134 -2.97 6.39 -2.78
C LEU A 134 -1.92 6.55 -3.87
N LEU A 135 -1.12 7.61 -3.79
CA LEU A 135 0.08 7.77 -4.63
C LEU A 135 1.23 7.05 -3.94
N ALA A 136 1.90 6.18 -4.67
CA ALA A 136 3.02 5.39 -4.19
C ALA A 136 4.31 5.75 -4.94
N GLU A 137 5.40 5.84 -4.20
CA GLU A 137 6.74 6.02 -4.73
C GLU A 137 7.66 4.96 -4.14
N VAL A 138 8.41 4.26 -5.01
CA VAL A 138 9.27 3.13 -4.64
C VAL A 138 10.72 3.56 -4.62
N PHE A 139 11.40 3.32 -3.52
CA PHE A 139 12.81 3.61 -3.32
C PHE A 139 13.60 2.32 -3.08
N ARG A 140 14.79 2.27 -3.63
CA ARG A 140 15.80 1.25 -3.36
C ARG A 140 16.81 1.72 -2.31
N PRO A 141 17.47 0.82 -1.58
CA PRO A 141 18.59 1.20 -0.73
C PRO A 141 19.68 1.91 -1.55
N GLN A 142 20.33 2.89 -0.94
CA GLN A 142 21.41 3.62 -1.59
C GLN A 142 22.56 2.66 -1.93
N GLY A 143 23.08 2.73 -3.16
CA GLY A 143 24.16 1.87 -3.65
C GLY A 143 23.72 0.50 -4.18
N SER A 144 22.41 0.15 -4.13
CA SER A 144 21.91 -1.06 -4.78
C SER A 144 21.84 -0.91 -6.30
N ALA A 145 21.94 -2.02 -7.03
CA ALA A 145 21.78 -2.05 -8.48
C ALA A 145 20.38 -1.56 -8.90
N GLU A 146 20.25 -0.99 -10.09
CA GLU A 146 18.98 -0.50 -10.62
C GLU A 146 17.90 -1.59 -10.74
N SER A 147 18.32 -2.82 -11.00
CA SER A 147 17.46 -4.01 -11.10
C SER A 147 17.19 -4.69 -9.77
N ASP A 148 17.85 -4.27 -8.67
CA ASP A 148 17.63 -4.89 -7.35
C ASP A 148 16.23 -4.57 -6.82
N ARG A 149 15.47 -5.64 -6.57
CA ARG A 149 14.10 -5.60 -6.02
C ARG A 149 14.01 -6.36 -4.69
N SER A 150 15.14 -6.81 -4.16
CA SER A 150 15.18 -7.66 -2.95
C SER A 150 14.64 -6.95 -1.70
N ARG A 151 14.94 -5.66 -1.57
CA ARG A 151 14.48 -4.80 -0.47
C ARG A 151 14.10 -3.43 -1.00
N LEU A 152 12.91 -2.97 -0.63
CA LEU A 152 12.37 -1.71 -1.10
C LEU A 152 11.78 -0.91 0.06
N THR A 153 11.74 0.40 -0.10
CA THR A 153 10.93 1.30 0.70
C THR A 153 9.87 1.88 -0.20
N VAL A 154 8.61 1.70 0.15
CA VAL A 154 7.48 2.30 -0.57
C VAL A 154 6.90 3.40 0.31
N ARG A 155 6.90 4.61 -0.21
CA ARG A 155 6.21 5.75 0.41
C ARG A 155 4.87 5.94 -0.28
N LEU A 156 3.79 5.96 0.52
CA LEU A 156 2.47 6.23 0.00
C LEU A 156 1.89 7.48 0.66
N SER A 157 1.11 8.22 -0.10
CA SER A 157 0.38 9.38 0.40
C SER A 157 -1.05 9.38 -0.15
N GLY A 158 -1.99 9.88 0.66
CA GLY A 158 -3.39 9.99 0.27
C GLY A 158 -4.16 10.86 1.23
N ARG A 159 -5.45 11.05 0.92
CA ARG A 159 -6.39 11.85 1.71
C ARG A 159 -7.73 11.14 1.77
N VAL A 160 -8.40 11.27 2.88
CA VAL A 160 -9.79 10.79 3.07
C VAL A 160 -10.56 11.81 3.88
N ASN A 161 -11.87 11.86 3.70
CA ASN A 161 -12.75 12.59 4.60
C ASN A 161 -13.22 11.62 5.68
N ARG A 162 -12.96 11.95 6.95
CA ARG A 162 -13.35 11.08 8.06
C ARG A 162 -14.87 10.92 8.20
N SER A 163 -15.63 11.93 7.77
CA SER A 163 -17.09 11.89 7.75
C SER A 163 -17.65 10.82 6.81
N ASP A 164 -16.96 10.49 5.71
CA ASP A 164 -17.35 9.43 4.78
C ASP A 164 -17.40 8.05 5.44
N PHE A 165 -16.68 7.89 6.57
CA PHE A 165 -16.64 6.67 7.39
C PHE A 165 -17.46 6.80 8.69
N GLY A 166 -18.25 7.87 8.84
CA GLY A 166 -19.04 8.11 10.04
C GLY A 166 -18.23 8.57 11.26
N ALA A 167 -16.96 8.96 11.08
CA ALA A 167 -16.11 9.51 12.13
C ALA A 167 -16.34 11.02 12.28
N THR A 168 -17.49 11.43 12.84
CA THR A 168 -17.98 12.81 12.86
C THR A 168 -17.78 13.54 14.19
N GLY A 169 -17.10 12.90 15.17
CA GLY A 169 -16.85 13.55 16.46
C GLY A 169 -16.08 14.85 16.32
N TRP A 170 -16.49 15.87 17.11
CA TRP A 170 -15.83 17.18 17.19
C TRP A 170 -15.65 17.91 15.85
N SER A 171 -16.67 17.82 14.98
CA SER A 171 -16.63 18.40 13.62
C SER A 171 -16.54 19.93 13.59
N ASP A 172 -16.81 20.60 14.69
CA ASP A 172 -16.66 22.03 14.89
C ASP A 172 -15.23 22.48 15.18
N MET A 173 -14.35 21.55 15.57
CA MET A 173 -12.96 21.84 15.94
C MET A 173 -11.94 21.04 15.11
N VAL A 174 -12.30 19.84 14.69
CA VAL A 174 -11.41 18.90 13.97
C VAL A 174 -11.80 18.86 12.50
N GLY A 175 -10.84 19.11 11.64
CA GLY A 175 -11.01 19.05 10.19
C GLY A 175 -11.55 17.72 9.70
N ASP A 176 -12.25 17.75 8.58
CA ASP A 176 -12.80 16.54 7.96
C ASP A 176 -11.76 15.78 7.13
N GLU A 177 -10.87 16.52 6.46
CA GLU A 177 -9.79 15.92 5.69
C GLU A 177 -8.72 15.32 6.62
N VAL A 178 -8.38 14.06 6.38
CA VAL A 178 -7.27 13.34 7.01
C VAL A 178 -6.24 13.03 5.95
N ARG A 179 -5.04 13.59 6.10
CA ARG A 179 -3.88 13.33 5.25
C ARG A 179 -3.13 12.11 5.79
N ILE A 180 -2.82 11.17 4.92
CA ILE A 180 -2.20 9.89 5.27
C ILE A 180 -0.83 9.81 4.60
N VAL A 181 0.18 9.43 5.37
CA VAL A 181 1.52 9.11 4.87
C VAL A 181 1.93 7.75 5.42
N ILE A 182 2.31 6.85 4.51
CA ILE A 182 2.77 5.51 4.84
C ILE A 182 4.22 5.39 4.36
N THR A 183 5.07 4.82 5.20
CA THR A 183 6.39 4.35 4.81
C THR A 183 6.42 2.85 5.08
N ALA A 184 6.43 2.05 4.02
CA ALA A 184 6.47 0.60 4.09
C ALA A 184 7.86 0.10 3.68
N ARG A 185 8.54 -0.63 4.57
CA ARG A 185 9.76 -1.37 4.25
C ARG A 185 9.41 -2.81 3.95
N ILE A 186 9.80 -3.26 2.77
CA ILE A 186 9.41 -4.57 2.25
C ILE A 186 10.64 -5.32 1.73
N GLY A 187 10.62 -6.63 1.86
CA GLY A 187 11.62 -7.55 1.31
C GLY A 187 10.95 -8.70 0.57
N VAL A 188 11.62 -9.26 -0.44
CA VAL A 188 11.11 -10.43 -1.16
C VAL A 188 10.87 -11.56 -0.18
N GLN A 189 9.73 -12.22 -0.30
CA GLN A 189 9.41 -13.40 0.47
C GLN A 189 10.07 -14.61 -0.18
N GLU A 190 11.01 -15.25 0.54
CA GLU A 190 11.64 -16.52 0.14
C GLU A 190 10.70 -17.70 0.35
#